data_c9ab379a0257336d04a4801c3539760b
#
_entry.id   c9ab379a0257336d04a4801c3539760b
#
_cell.length_a   1.000
_cell.length_b   1.000
_cell.length_c   1.000
_cell.angle_alpha   90.00
_cell.angle_beta   90.00
_cell.angle_gamma   90.00
#
_symmetry.space_group_name_H-M   'P 1'
#
loop_
_entity.id
_entity.type
_entity.pdbx_description
1 polymer ?
#
loop_
_entity_poly.entity_id
_entity_poly.type
_entity_poly.pdbx_seq_one_letter_code
_entity_poly.pdbx_strand_id
1 'polypeptide(L)'
;MIFTEGTILAPSSILKHFNHASYIPIKNAVTKITSWYQQGAEVIYLTSCKKEKHVDKIKELLLMHQFLGQRLYYREKGQKYKDIVEAVMPDILIEDNCQSIGGWWQMCITYVKPEIKAGIKSIVVKEFKGIDDLPYLLSDLINWRN
;
A
#
# COMPACT_ATOMS: atom_id res chain seq x y z
N MET A 1 -5.94 2.49 -3.95
CA MET A 1 -4.48 2.69 -3.75
C MET A 1 -4.01 1.84 -2.58
N ILE A 2 -2.86 1.17 -2.71
CA ILE A 2 -2.31 0.27 -1.67
C ILE A 2 -0.84 0.65 -1.42
N PHE A 3 -0.47 0.89 -0.16
CA PHE A 3 0.93 1.01 0.22
C PHE A 3 1.65 -0.32 0.04
N THR A 4 2.92 -0.30 -0.36
CA THR A 4 3.67 -1.53 -0.64
C THR A 4 4.36 -2.09 0.59
N GLU A 5 5.34 -1.39 1.14
CA GLU A 5 6.10 -1.85 2.31
C GLU A 5 5.25 -1.80 3.56
N GLY A 6 5.33 -2.82 4.38
CA GLY A 6 4.55 -2.96 5.62
C GLY A 6 3.13 -3.48 5.41
N THR A 7 2.54 -3.20 4.24
CA THR A 7 1.15 -3.54 3.89
C THR A 7 1.05 -4.83 3.10
N ILE A 8 1.79 -4.95 1.98
CA ILE A 8 1.75 -6.12 1.08
C ILE A 8 3.13 -6.75 0.82
N LEU A 9 4.20 -6.02 1.14
CA LEU A 9 5.59 -6.49 1.07
C LEU A 9 6.26 -6.36 2.43
N ALA A 10 7.03 -7.37 2.81
CA ALA A 10 7.82 -7.39 4.03
C ALA A 10 9.25 -7.89 3.76
N PRO A 11 10.24 -7.51 4.58
CA PRO A 11 11.57 -8.09 4.49
C PRO A 11 11.51 -9.60 4.75
N SER A 12 12.25 -10.39 3.98
CA SER A 12 12.32 -11.86 4.14
C SER A 12 12.90 -12.31 5.49
N SER A 13 13.59 -11.40 6.20
CA SER A 13 14.02 -11.58 7.58
C SER A 13 14.26 -10.22 8.25
N ILE A 14 14.23 -10.18 9.59
CA ILE A 14 14.43 -8.97 10.40
C ILE A 14 15.78 -8.30 10.07
N LEU A 15 16.83 -9.08 9.82
CA LEU A 15 18.17 -8.57 9.49
C LEU A 15 18.23 -7.87 8.12
N LYS A 16 17.23 -8.05 7.26
CA LYS A 16 17.16 -7.51 5.90
C LYS A 16 16.21 -6.33 5.75
N HIS A 17 15.79 -5.73 6.85
CA HIS A 17 14.80 -4.65 6.85
C HIS A 17 15.14 -3.48 5.91
N PHE A 18 16.41 -3.14 5.78
CA PHE A 18 16.88 -2.07 4.88
C PHE A 18 17.22 -2.52 3.45
N ASN A 19 17.12 -3.83 3.16
CA ASN A 19 17.37 -4.37 1.83
C ASN A 19 16.08 -4.66 1.08
N HIS A 20 15.55 -3.67 0.39
CA HIS A 20 14.29 -3.80 -0.37
C HIS A 20 14.32 -4.94 -1.41
N ALA A 21 15.50 -5.29 -1.96
CA ALA A 21 15.64 -6.42 -2.88
C ALA A 21 15.33 -7.79 -2.24
N SER A 22 15.28 -7.87 -0.91
CA SER A 22 14.95 -9.09 -0.16
C SER A 22 13.49 -9.15 0.28
N TYR A 23 12.67 -8.17 -0.11
CA TYR A 23 11.27 -8.16 0.28
C TYR A 23 10.48 -9.24 -0.46
N ILE A 24 9.49 -9.77 0.20
CA ILE A 24 8.60 -10.82 -0.31
C ILE A 24 7.14 -10.41 -0.06
N PRO A 25 6.19 -10.95 -0.83
CA PRO A 25 4.78 -10.76 -0.55
C PRO A 25 4.41 -11.26 0.86
N ILE A 26 3.56 -10.50 1.53
CA ILE A 26 3.01 -10.93 2.81
C ILE A 26 1.84 -11.88 2.53
N LYS A 27 2.01 -13.15 2.93
CA LYS A 27 0.97 -14.20 2.88
C LYS A 27 0.24 -14.24 1.52
N ASN A 28 -1.10 -14.03 1.50
CA ASN A 28 -1.97 -14.12 0.33
C ASN A 28 -2.19 -12.78 -0.40
N ALA A 29 -1.32 -11.78 -0.18
CA ALA A 29 -1.50 -10.44 -0.75
C ALA A 29 -1.68 -10.46 -2.28
N VAL A 30 -0.90 -11.26 -3.00
CA VAL A 30 -1.00 -11.40 -4.46
C VAL A 30 -2.37 -11.91 -4.86
N THR A 31 -2.81 -13.03 -4.25
CA THR A 31 -4.10 -13.66 -4.57
C THR A 31 -5.27 -12.71 -4.27
N LYS A 32 -5.20 -11.98 -3.16
CA LYS A 32 -6.25 -11.04 -2.76
C LYS A 32 -6.36 -9.86 -3.73
N ILE A 33 -5.24 -9.27 -4.09
CA ILE A 33 -5.20 -8.16 -5.06
C ILE A 33 -5.65 -8.64 -6.44
N THR A 34 -5.24 -9.85 -6.85
CA THR A 34 -5.71 -10.45 -8.10
C THR A 34 -7.24 -10.59 -8.11
N SER A 35 -7.82 -11.04 -6.99
CA SER A 35 -9.29 -11.14 -6.88
C SER A 35 -9.98 -9.79 -7.05
N TRP A 36 -9.49 -8.73 -6.40
CA TRP A 36 -10.06 -7.39 -6.55
C TRP A 36 -9.91 -6.84 -7.97
N TYR A 37 -8.73 -7.03 -8.57
CA TYR A 37 -8.46 -6.62 -9.95
C TYR A 37 -9.41 -7.30 -10.94
N GLN A 38 -9.63 -8.62 -10.82
CA GLN A 38 -10.55 -9.39 -11.65
C GLN A 38 -12.02 -8.97 -11.49
N GLN A 39 -12.37 -8.39 -10.36
CA GLN A 39 -13.69 -7.81 -10.10
C GLN A 39 -13.82 -6.36 -10.60
N GLY A 40 -12.81 -5.83 -11.30
CA GLY A 40 -12.84 -4.51 -11.92
C GLY A 40 -12.22 -3.38 -11.10
N ALA A 41 -11.51 -3.69 -9.99
CA ALA A 41 -10.78 -2.66 -9.27
C ALA A 41 -9.60 -2.13 -10.09
N GLU A 42 -9.46 -0.82 -10.19
CA GLU A 42 -8.25 -0.18 -10.64
C GLU A 42 -7.22 -0.18 -9.49
N VAL A 43 -6.27 -1.11 -9.54
CA VAL A 43 -5.27 -1.24 -8.50
C VAL A 43 -4.04 -0.39 -8.82
N ILE A 44 -3.67 0.48 -7.89
CA ILE A 44 -2.48 1.31 -7.94
C ILE A 44 -1.71 1.20 -6.63
N TYR A 45 -0.41 1.37 -6.69
CA TYR A 45 0.50 1.20 -5.55
C TYR A 45 1.17 2.51 -5.16
N LEU A 46 1.55 2.63 -3.88
CA LEU A 46 2.32 3.74 -3.35
C LEU A 46 3.47 3.17 -2.49
N THR A 47 4.72 3.49 -2.86
CA THR A 47 5.89 3.02 -2.12
C THR A 47 6.43 4.07 -1.15
N SER A 48 7.00 3.62 -0.04
CA SER A 48 7.74 4.47 0.90
C SER A 48 9.12 4.88 0.36
N CYS A 49 9.63 4.20 -0.65
CA CYS A 49 10.91 4.50 -1.29
C CYS A 49 10.89 5.87 -1.97
N LYS A 50 12.01 6.61 -1.85
CA LYS A 50 12.22 7.92 -2.48
C LYS A 50 13.32 7.91 -3.54
N LYS A 51 14.30 7.03 -3.38
CA LYS A 51 15.44 6.92 -4.29
C LYS A 51 15.04 6.02 -5.45
N GLU A 52 15.21 6.50 -6.67
CA GLU A 52 14.84 5.81 -7.91
C GLU A 52 15.29 4.34 -7.92
N LYS A 53 16.55 4.08 -7.59
CA LYS A 53 17.07 2.72 -7.49
C LYS A 53 16.29 1.79 -6.53
N HIS A 54 15.67 2.34 -5.46
CA HIS A 54 14.84 1.55 -4.53
C HIS A 54 13.42 1.41 -5.07
N VAL A 55 12.90 2.45 -5.72
CA VAL A 55 11.60 2.39 -6.42
C VAL A 55 11.62 1.32 -7.50
N ASP A 56 12.71 1.25 -8.28
CA ASP A 56 12.89 0.21 -9.31
C ASP A 56 12.91 -1.19 -8.72
N LYS A 57 13.52 -1.36 -7.54
CA LYS A 57 13.46 -2.66 -6.84
C LYS A 57 12.04 -3.04 -6.41
N ILE A 58 11.24 -2.09 -5.96
CA ILE A 58 9.83 -2.37 -5.66
C ILE A 58 9.05 -2.71 -6.95
N LYS A 59 9.28 -2.00 -8.06
CA LYS A 59 8.70 -2.35 -9.37
C LYS A 59 9.05 -3.78 -9.79
N GLU A 60 10.35 -4.14 -9.70
CA GLU A 60 10.83 -5.50 -10.02
C GLU A 60 10.12 -6.55 -9.15
N LEU A 61 9.95 -6.30 -7.84
CA LEU A 61 9.27 -7.23 -6.94
C LEU A 61 7.79 -7.38 -7.29
N LEU A 62 7.09 -6.28 -7.56
CA LEU A 62 5.68 -6.34 -7.97
C LEU A 62 5.51 -7.16 -9.24
N LEU A 63 6.39 -6.98 -10.24
CA LEU A 63 6.38 -7.75 -11.48
C LEU A 63 6.74 -9.23 -11.24
N MET A 64 7.82 -9.49 -10.51
CA MET A 64 8.30 -10.86 -10.23
C MET A 64 7.22 -11.70 -9.52
N HIS A 65 6.51 -11.10 -8.59
CA HIS A 65 5.47 -11.77 -7.83
C HIS A 65 4.08 -11.67 -8.45
N GLN A 66 3.98 -11.12 -9.68
CA GLN A 66 2.74 -11.02 -10.45
C GLN A 66 1.63 -10.21 -9.76
N PHE A 67 2.00 -9.18 -9.01
CA PHE A 67 1.03 -8.24 -8.51
C PHE A 67 0.36 -7.49 -9.66
N LEU A 68 -0.94 -7.65 -9.81
CA LEU A 68 -1.72 -6.95 -10.83
C LEU A 68 -1.99 -5.52 -10.40
N GLY A 69 -1.81 -4.57 -11.32
CA GLY A 69 -2.02 -3.15 -11.07
C GLY A 69 -1.45 -2.30 -12.20
N GLN A 70 -1.83 -1.03 -12.22
CA GLN A 70 -1.52 -0.17 -13.36
C GLN A 70 -0.28 0.70 -13.11
N ARG A 71 -0.05 1.13 -11.87
CA ARG A 71 0.95 2.16 -11.59
C ARG A 71 1.51 2.06 -10.17
N LEU A 72 2.83 2.32 -10.04
CA LEU A 72 3.49 2.54 -8.75
C LEU A 72 3.83 4.02 -8.60
N TYR A 73 3.25 4.64 -7.58
CA TYR A 73 3.55 6.01 -7.18
C TYR A 73 4.67 6.03 -6.15
N TYR A 74 5.46 7.09 -6.15
CA TYR A 74 6.50 7.37 -5.15
C TYR A 74 6.66 8.89 -5.00
N ARG A 75 7.23 9.32 -3.88
CA ARG A 75 7.42 10.74 -3.59
C ARG A 75 8.63 11.31 -4.33
N GLU A 76 8.41 12.38 -5.05
CA GLU A 76 9.47 13.23 -5.58
C GLU A 76 10.07 14.13 -4.49
N LYS A 77 11.15 14.86 -4.85
CA LYS A 77 11.81 15.79 -3.90
C LYS A 77 10.84 16.86 -3.42
N GLY A 78 10.68 16.97 -2.09
CA GLY A 78 9.78 17.93 -1.46
C GLY A 78 8.33 17.47 -1.32
N GLN A 79 7.94 16.38 -1.97
CA GLN A 79 6.59 15.84 -1.95
C GLN A 79 6.33 14.98 -0.69
N LYS A 80 5.12 15.04 -0.17
CA LYS A 80 4.61 14.18 0.92
C LYS A 80 3.67 13.11 0.34
N TYR A 81 3.44 12.01 1.07
CA TYR A 81 2.48 10.99 0.64
C TYR A 81 1.07 11.54 0.43
N LYS A 82 0.63 12.41 1.36
CA LYS A 82 -0.68 13.05 1.25
C LYS A 82 -0.86 13.82 -0.07
N ASP A 83 0.21 14.44 -0.60
CA ASP A 83 0.13 15.20 -1.84
C ASP A 83 -0.19 14.28 -3.04
N ILE A 84 0.32 13.04 -3.01
CA ILE A 84 0.00 12.01 -4.01
C ILE A 84 -1.44 11.54 -3.82
N VAL A 85 -1.84 11.22 -2.60
CA VAL A 85 -3.21 10.76 -2.30
C VAL A 85 -4.24 11.84 -2.63
N GLU A 86 -3.95 13.10 -2.31
CA GLU A 86 -4.81 14.25 -2.64
C GLU A 86 -4.93 14.50 -4.15
N ALA A 87 -3.86 14.23 -4.92
CA ALA A 87 -3.88 14.37 -6.39
C ALA A 87 -4.60 13.21 -7.08
N VAL A 88 -4.46 11.99 -6.58
CA VAL A 88 -5.05 10.77 -7.15
C VAL A 88 -6.50 10.58 -6.70
N MET A 89 -6.82 10.97 -5.47
CA MET A 89 -8.14 10.80 -4.83
C MET A 89 -8.69 9.35 -4.97
N PRO A 90 -7.99 8.34 -4.44
CA PRO A 90 -8.44 6.96 -4.57
C PRO A 90 -9.72 6.74 -3.75
N ASP A 91 -10.66 5.91 -4.25
CA ASP A 91 -11.86 5.54 -3.50
C ASP A 91 -11.51 4.79 -2.21
N ILE A 92 -10.47 3.94 -2.28
CA ILE A 92 -9.96 3.16 -1.13
C ILE A 92 -8.46 3.38 -1.00
N LEU A 93 -8.01 3.72 0.21
CA LEU A 93 -6.60 3.76 0.60
C LEU A 93 -6.34 2.66 1.63
N ILE A 94 -5.44 1.72 1.30
CA ILE A 94 -4.99 0.66 2.21
C ILE A 94 -3.55 0.95 2.61
N GLU A 95 -3.31 1.15 3.90
CA GLU A 95 -1.99 1.37 4.47
C GLU A 95 -1.85 0.59 5.78
N ASP A 96 -0.62 0.33 6.22
CA ASP A 96 -0.38 -0.24 7.52
C ASP A 96 -0.37 0.83 8.63
N ASN A 97 -0.45 0.38 9.89
CA ASN A 97 -0.53 1.28 11.04
C ASN A 97 0.82 1.89 11.44
N CYS A 98 1.89 1.69 10.67
CA CYS A 98 3.23 2.28 10.87
C CYS A 98 3.77 2.15 12.31
N GLN A 99 3.41 1.10 13.04
CA GLN A 99 3.67 1.00 14.49
C GLN A 99 5.15 1.05 14.83
N SER A 100 6.02 0.49 13.98
CA SER A 100 7.47 0.45 14.22
C SER A 100 8.15 1.82 14.10
N ILE A 101 7.50 2.79 13.45
CA ILE A 101 8.11 4.10 13.13
C ILE A 101 7.34 5.30 13.73
N GLY A 102 6.31 5.06 14.55
CA GLY A 102 5.58 6.15 15.23
C GLY A 102 4.06 6.09 15.12
N GLY A 103 3.52 5.02 14.49
CA GLY A 103 2.09 4.76 14.45
C GLY A 103 1.30 5.83 13.68
N TRP A 104 0.16 6.23 14.21
CA TRP A 104 -0.78 7.19 13.61
C TRP A 104 -0.11 8.45 13.00
N TRP A 105 0.93 8.96 13.63
CA TRP A 105 1.67 10.15 13.17
C TRP A 105 2.49 9.91 11.89
N GLN A 106 2.65 8.67 11.47
CA GLN A 106 3.37 8.30 10.24
C GLN A 106 2.43 7.86 9.12
N MET A 107 1.16 7.63 9.42
CA MET A 107 0.17 7.23 8.43
C MET A 107 -0.16 8.38 7.48
N CYS A 108 -0.30 8.04 6.20
CA CYS A 108 -0.60 9.01 5.15
C CYS A 108 -1.97 9.68 5.36
N ILE A 109 -3.00 8.90 5.66
CA ILE A 109 -4.38 9.38 5.82
C ILE A 109 -4.52 10.42 6.91
N THR A 110 -3.62 10.43 7.90
CA THR A 110 -3.63 11.40 9.01
C THR A 110 -3.51 12.84 8.50
N TYR A 111 -2.75 13.05 7.42
CA TYR A 111 -2.40 14.36 6.89
C TYR A 111 -3.18 14.78 5.63
N VAL A 112 -4.00 13.91 5.08
CA VAL A 112 -4.88 14.23 3.93
C VAL A 112 -5.91 15.27 4.38
N LYS A 113 -6.17 16.27 3.52
CA LYS A 113 -7.14 17.34 3.78
C LYS A 113 -8.52 16.77 4.11
N PRO A 114 -9.22 17.30 5.11
CA PRO A 114 -10.50 16.75 5.57
C PRO A 114 -11.55 16.58 4.47
N GLU A 115 -11.63 17.53 3.55
CA GLU A 115 -12.58 17.51 2.43
C GLU A 115 -12.30 16.38 1.42
N ILE A 116 -11.03 16.06 1.19
CA ILE A 116 -10.61 14.94 0.31
C ILE A 116 -10.73 13.62 1.07
N LYS A 117 -10.28 13.59 2.33
CA LYS A 117 -10.36 12.42 3.20
C LYS A 117 -11.79 11.89 3.36
N ALA A 118 -12.79 12.77 3.39
CA ALA A 118 -14.19 12.39 3.49
C ALA A 118 -14.67 11.51 2.32
N GLY A 119 -14.03 11.62 1.14
CA GLY A 119 -14.32 10.78 -0.03
C GLY A 119 -13.47 9.50 -0.11
N ILE A 120 -12.49 9.32 0.79
CA ILE A 120 -11.58 8.18 0.75
C ILE A 120 -11.93 7.19 1.85
N LYS A 121 -12.21 5.95 1.46
CA LYS A 121 -12.29 4.85 2.43
C LYS A 121 -10.89 4.46 2.88
N SER A 122 -10.51 4.85 4.09
CA SER A 122 -9.24 4.44 4.69
C SER A 122 -9.38 3.09 5.37
N ILE A 123 -8.54 2.13 4.97
CA ILE A 123 -8.41 0.81 5.58
C ILE A 123 -7.00 0.69 6.15
N VAL A 124 -6.91 0.50 7.46
CA VAL A 124 -5.64 0.38 8.16
C VAL A 124 -5.42 -1.06 8.57
N VAL A 125 -4.32 -1.64 8.09
CA VAL A 125 -3.92 -3.00 8.47
C VAL A 125 -2.76 -2.97 9.47
N LYS A 126 -2.53 -4.07 10.15
CA LYS A 126 -1.42 -4.19 11.07
C LYS A 126 -0.11 -4.34 10.30
N GLU A 127 0.90 -3.53 10.64
CA GLU A 127 2.22 -3.52 10.00
C GLU A 127 2.81 -4.93 9.91
N PHE A 128 3.28 -5.30 8.73
CA PHE A 128 3.83 -6.62 8.37
C PHE A 128 2.88 -7.82 8.58
N LYS A 129 1.59 -7.62 8.82
CA LYS A 129 0.61 -8.71 8.93
C LYS A 129 -0.14 -8.98 7.62
N GLY A 130 -0.08 -8.02 6.69
CA GLY A 130 -0.70 -8.11 5.38
C GLY A 130 -2.19 -7.81 5.38
N ILE A 131 -2.80 -8.11 4.26
CA ILE A 131 -4.20 -7.80 3.94
C ILE A 131 -5.12 -9.03 3.98
N ASP A 132 -4.67 -10.13 4.61
CA ASP A 132 -5.42 -11.40 4.61
C ASP A 132 -6.78 -11.31 5.29
N ASP A 133 -6.89 -10.50 6.34
CA ASP A 133 -8.13 -10.32 7.08
C ASP A 133 -9.19 -9.52 6.29
N LEU A 134 -8.79 -8.84 5.19
CA LEU A 134 -9.71 -8.13 4.32
C LEU A 134 -10.52 -9.10 3.45
N PRO A 135 -11.75 -8.76 3.03
CA PRO A 135 -12.58 -9.65 2.22
C PRO A 135 -12.01 -9.83 0.80
N TYR A 136 -12.32 -10.96 0.17
CA TYR A 136 -12.01 -11.21 -1.24
C TYR A 136 -12.98 -10.51 -2.20
N LEU A 137 -14.23 -10.31 -1.78
CA LEU A 137 -15.21 -9.60 -2.59
C LEU A 137 -14.96 -8.09 -2.50
N LEU A 138 -14.89 -7.44 -3.67
CA LEU A 138 -14.68 -6.01 -3.77
C LEU A 138 -15.84 -5.22 -3.14
N SER A 139 -17.09 -5.71 -3.31
CA SER A 139 -18.27 -5.14 -2.66
C SER A 139 -18.16 -5.11 -1.14
N ASP A 140 -17.61 -6.16 -0.55
CA ASP A 140 -17.44 -6.27 0.89
C ASP A 140 -16.28 -5.40 1.38
N LEU A 141 -15.23 -5.25 0.55
CA LEU A 141 -14.12 -4.33 0.83
C LEU A 141 -14.61 -2.88 0.89
N ILE A 142 -15.50 -2.48 -0.03
CA ILE A 142 -16.11 -1.14 -0.04
C ILE A 142 -16.91 -0.90 1.25
N ASN A 143 -17.56 -1.94 1.79
CA ASN A 143 -18.35 -1.88 3.01
C ASN A 143 -17.58 -2.25 4.29
N TRP A 144 -16.30 -2.59 4.17
CA TRP A 144 -15.45 -3.01 5.29
C TRP A 144 -15.41 -1.96 6.40
N ARG A 145 -15.50 -2.40 7.66
CA ARG A 145 -15.36 -1.54 8.84
C ARG A 145 -14.08 -1.95 9.59
N ASN A 146 -13.19 -0.97 9.81
CA ASN A 146 -11.98 -1.16 10.62
C ASN A 146 -12.34 -1.50 12.07
#